data_fca4953c3516721cb003b35c2d496349
#
_entry.id   fca4953c3516721cb003b35c2d496349
#
_cell.length_a   1.000
_cell.length_b   1.000
_cell.length_c   1.000
_cell.angle_alpha   90.00
_cell.angle_beta   90.00
_cell.angle_gamma   90.00
#
_symmetry.space_group_name_H-M   'P 1'
#
loop_
_entity.id
_entity.type
_entity.pdbx_description
1 polymer ?
#
loop_
_entity_poly.entity_id
_entity_poly.type
_entity_poly.pdbx_seq_one_letter_code
_entity_poly.pdbx_strand_id
1 'polypeptide(L)'
;MKLSKRGEYALRALIDLGIASELGLPMLQASELAAKEKLPVKFLEQIFMQLKAAGYVESKRGKFGGYSLAKRMDRIRFGAVIRLIDGPLAPIRCVSQTGYVRCSCPDEVHCGLRMLMLDVRNAIAKLLDRYTLADIVEITLRKLRRDKVTSPFLSRSTKLRAVLPPVINRQENGQPKFNSVGSTSRKRRK
;
A
#
# COMPACT_ATOMS: atom_id res chain seq x y z
N MET A 1 -3.23 -10.24 13.50
CA MET A 1 -3.09 -8.84 13.06
C MET A 1 -4.22 -8.53 12.09
N LYS A 2 -5.00 -7.50 12.33
CA LYS A 2 -6.02 -7.00 11.42
C LYS A 2 -5.55 -5.62 10.94
N LEU A 3 -5.44 -5.43 9.63
CA LEU A 3 -5.15 -4.12 9.06
C LEU A 3 -6.34 -3.18 9.35
N SER A 4 -6.09 -2.01 9.92
CA SER A 4 -7.15 -1.04 10.16
C SER A 4 -7.65 -0.46 8.83
N LYS A 5 -8.86 0.10 8.81
CA LYS A 5 -9.34 0.84 7.63
C LYS A 5 -8.44 2.02 7.29
N ARG A 6 -7.84 2.64 8.30
CA ARG A 6 -6.88 3.73 8.12
C ARG A 6 -5.60 3.24 7.43
N GLY A 7 -5.05 2.11 7.86
CA GLY A 7 -3.90 1.46 7.22
C GLY A 7 -4.20 1.02 5.79
N GLU A 8 -5.35 0.38 5.57
CA GLU A 8 -5.80 -0.02 4.23
C GLU A 8 -5.82 1.19 3.27
N TYR A 9 -6.47 2.28 3.67
CA TYR A 9 -6.59 3.47 2.81
C TYR A 9 -5.28 4.24 2.65
N ALA A 10 -4.40 4.21 3.65
CA ALA A 10 -3.05 4.78 3.50
C ALA A 10 -2.26 4.07 2.42
N LEU A 11 -2.30 2.73 2.39
CA LEU A 11 -1.64 1.94 1.36
C LEU A 11 -2.24 2.17 -0.03
N ARG A 12 -3.57 2.21 -0.13
CA ARG A 12 -4.28 2.47 -1.39
C ARG A 12 -3.95 3.86 -1.94
N ALA A 13 -3.95 4.89 -1.08
CA ALA A 13 -3.59 6.25 -1.47
C ALA A 13 -2.14 6.34 -1.98
N LEU A 14 -1.19 5.66 -1.34
CA LEU A 14 0.19 5.61 -1.82
C LEU A 14 0.31 4.89 -3.18
N ILE A 15 -0.42 3.79 -3.38
CA ILE A 15 -0.46 3.10 -4.68
C ILE A 15 -1.02 4.03 -5.76
N ASP A 16 -2.08 4.77 -5.46
CA ASP A 16 -2.67 5.73 -6.40
C ASP A 16 -1.72 6.85 -6.77
N LEU A 17 -1.00 7.43 -5.79
CA LEU A 17 0.03 8.43 -6.05
C LEU A 17 1.18 7.84 -6.88
N GLY A 18 1.56 6.59 -6.63
CA GLY A 18 2.56 5.89 -7.42
C GLY A 18 2.13 5.69 -8.87
N ILE A 19 0.90 5.24 -9.10
CA ILE A 19 0.32 5.09 -10.44
C ILE A 19 0.26 6.44 -11.15
N ALA A 20 -0.18 7.50 -10.46
CA ALA A 20 -0.24 8.85 -11.02
C ALA A 20 1.15 9.35 -11.44
N SER A 21 2.16 9.11 -10.60
CA SER A 21 3.56 9.46 -10.91
C SER A 21 4.07 8.73 -12.17
N GLU A 22 3.81 7.44 -12.31
CA GLU A 22 4.18 6.66 -13.51
C GLU A 22 3.42 7.11 -14.78
N LEU A 23 2.23 7.70 -14.61
CA LEU A 23 1.45 8.28 -15.70
C LEU A 23 1.82 9.75 -16.00
N GLY A 24 2.85 10.29 -15.35
CA GLY A 24 3.31 11.67 -15.55
C GLY A 24 2.40 12.73 -14.93
N LEU A 25 1.52 12.36 -14.01
CA LEU A 25 0.70 13.30 -13.25
C LEU A 25 1.51 13.79 -12.04
N PRO A 26 1.80 15.09 -11.94
CA PRO A 26 2.71 15.58 -10.90
C PRO A 26 2.09 15.50 -9.49
N MET A 27 0.77 15.67 -9.39
CA MET A 27 0.04 15.70 -8.12
C MET A 27 -1.41 15.25 -8.31
N LEU A 28 -2.01 14.67 -7.25
CA LEU A 28 -3.43 14.36 -7.16
C LEU A 28 -4.08 15.14 -6.01
N GLN A 29 -5.29 15.65 -6.24
CA GLN A 29 -6.06 16.33 -5.19
C GLN A 29 -6.66 15.29 -4.22
N ALA A 30 -6.77 15.65 -2.92
CA ALA A 30 -7.41 14.79 -1.94
C ALA A 30 -8.85 14.44 -2.31
N SER A 31 -9.58 15.38 -2.91
CA SER A 31 -10.96 15.18 -3.39
C SER A 31 -11.05 14.10 -4.47
N GLU A 32 -10.08 14.02 -5.37
CA GLU A 32 -10.04 13.02 -6.45
C GLU A 32 -9.77 11.61 -5.92
N LEU A 33 -8.78 11.51 -5.04
CA LEU A 33 -8.45 10.27 -4.35
C LEU A 33 -9.62 9.81 -3.48
N ALA A 34 -10.26 10.72 -2.74
CA ALA A 34 -11.40 10.44 -1.91
C ALA A 34 -12.62 9.96 -2.72
N ALA A 35 -12.88 10.60 -3.86
CA ALA A 35 -13.95 10.18 -4.77
C ALA A 35 -13.71 8.78 -5.36
N LYS A 36 -12.47 8.50 -5.80
CA LYS A 36 -12.07 7.18 -6.30
C LYS A 36 -12.26 6.09 -5.24
N GLU A 37 -11.79 6.37 -4.04
CA GLU A 37 -11.80 5.41 -2.93
C GLU A 37 -13.15 5.38 -2.18
N LYS A 38 -14.10 6.24 -2.56
CA LYS A 38 -15.41 6.42 -1.92
C LYS A 38 -15.30 6.72 -0.42
N LEU A 39 -14.44 7.68 -0.09
CA LEU A 39 -14.13 8.09 1.29
C LEU A 39 -14.45 9.56 1.53
N PRO A 40 -14.73 9.96 2.80
CA PRO A 40 -14.76 11.36 3.16
C PRO A 40 -13.39 12.00 2.97
N VAL A 41 -13.34 13.17 2.32
CA VAL A 41 -12.08 13.90 2.05
C VAL A 41 -11.30 14.17 3.34
N LYS A 42 -11.97 14.63 4.41
CA LYS A 42 -11.36 14.89 5.71
C LYS A 42 -10.66 13.67 6.32
N PHE A 43 -11.21 12.49 6.12
CA PHE A 43 -10.59 11.25 6.60
C PHE A 43 -9.29 10.95 5.85
N LEU A 44 -9.27 11.12 4.53
CA LEU A 44 -8.09 10.94 3.72
C LEU A 44 -7.00 12.00 4.03
N GLU A 45 -7.40 13.25 4.28
CA GLU A 45 -6.48 14.32 4.69
C GLU A 45 -5.77 13.99 6.01
N GLN A 46 -6.45 13.40 6.99
CA GLN A 46 -5.84 12.94 8.24
C GLN A 46 -4.79 11.85 8.00
N ILE A 47 -5.03 10.94 7.06
CA ILE A 47 -4.05 9.93 6.65
C ILE A 47 -2.83 10.61 6.02
N PHE A 48 -3.07 11.54 5.09
CA PHE A 48 -1.98 12.29 4.45
C PHE A 48 -1.16 13.13 5.42
N MET A 49 -1.77 13.69 6.47
CA MET A 49 -1.02 14.40 7.51
C MET A 49 0.03 13.48 8.17
N GLN A 50 -0.34 12.23 8.50
CA GLN A 50 0.61 11.28 9.09
C GLN A 50 1.68 10.85 8.08
N LEU A 51 1.29 10.55 6.84
CA LEU A 51 2.23 10.17 5.78
C LEU A 51 3.21 11.31 5.46
N LYS A 52 2.73 12.56 5.50
CA LYS A 52 3.57 13.75 5.29
C LYS A 52 4.54 13.97 6.45
N ALA A 53 4.09 13.86 7.69
CA ALA A 53 4.94 13.97 8.87
C ALA A 53 6.08 12.94 8.86
N ALA A 54 5.83 11.73 8.31
CA ALA A 54 6.82 10.67 8.13
C ALA A 54 7.63 10.78 6.81
N GLY A 55 7.40 11.83 6.02
CA GLY A 55 8.13 12.11 4.78
C GLY A 55 7.85 11.11 3.65
N TYR A 56 6.68 10.46 3.61
CA TYR A 56 6.27 9.61 2.49
C TYR A 56 5.61 10.40 1.37
N VAL A 57 4.90 11.47 1.72
CA VAL A 57 4.21 12.34 0.78
C VAL A 57 4.52 13.80 1.06
N GLU A 58 4.42 14.59 0.05
CA GLU A 58 4.44 16.06 0.12
C GLU A 58 3.11 16.63 -0.35
N SER A 59 2.85 17.90 -0.02
CA SER A 59 1.63 18.59 -0.44
C SER A 59 1.93 20.00 -0.88
N LYS A 60 1.26 20.43 -1.95
CA LYS A 60 1.27 21.82 -2.45
C LYS A 60 -0.13 22.40 -2.36
N ARG A 61 -0.26 23.64 -1.90
CA ARG A 61 -1.54 24.37 -1.85
C ARG A 61 -1.86 25.03 -3.19
N GLY A 62 -3.14 25.31 -3.41
CA GLY A 62 -3.62 26.10 -4.57
C GLY A 62 -4.43 25.27 -5.57
N LYS A 63 -4.92 25.93 -6.61
CA LYS A 63 -5.79 25.35 -7.65
C LYS A 63 -5.15 24.13 -8.36
N PHE A 64 -3.83 24.14 -8.52
CA PHE A 64 -3.05 23.06 -9.10
C PHE A 64 -2.24 22.28 -8.05
N GLY A 65 -2.61 22.44 -6.78
CA GLY A 65 -2.00 21.73 -5.66
C GLY A 65 -2.57 20.31 -5.50
N GLY A 66 -2.05 19.63 -4.50
CA GLY A 66 -2.46 18.25 -4.18
C GLY A 66 -1.37 17.55 -3.39
N TYR A 67 -1.32 16.24 -3.51
CA TYR A 67 -0.35 15.36 -2.88
C TYR A 67 0.47 14.63 -3.94
N SER A 68 1.76 14.44 -3.65
CA SER A 68 2.69 13.64 -4.43
C SER A 68 3.59 12.82 -3.51
N LEU A 69 4.31 11.85 -4.06
CA LEU A 69 5.30 11.10 -3.30
C LEU A 69 6.52 11.98 -3.00
N ALA A 70 6.94 12.02 -1.73
CA ALA A 70 8.17 12.71 -1.30
C ALA A 70 9.41 11.81 -1.38
N LYS A 71 9.21 10.48 -1.50
CA LYS A 71 10.27 9.48 -1.61
C LYS A 71 10.12 8.69 -2.90
N ARG A 72 11.23 8.17 -3.40
CA ARG A 72 11.21 7.18 -4.50
C ARG A 72 10.39 5.96 -4.07
N MET A 73 9.62 5.41 -4.99
CA MET A 73 8.74 4.26 -4.73
C MET A 73 9.49 3.01 -4.24
N ASP A 74 10.72 2.80 -4.70
CA ASP A 74 11.58 1.69 -4.26
C ASP A 74 12.07 1.82 -2.81
N ARG A 75 11.92 3.00 -2.20
CA ARG A 75 12.25 3.30 -0.80
C ARG A 75 11.05 3.27 0.13
N ILE A 76 9.86 3.03 -0.39
CA ILE A 76 8.61 2.96 0.39
C ILE A 76 8.23 1.50 0.55
N ARG A 77 8.46 0.93 1.74
CA ARG A 77 8.13 -0.47 2.07
C ARG A 77 6.79 -0.54 2.77
N PHE A 78 5.95 -1.51 2.40
CA PHE A 78 4.61 -1.67 2.96
C PHE A 78 4.62 -1.90 4.47
N GLY A 79 5.55 -2.71 4.97
CA GLY A 79 5.69 -2.95 6.41
C GLY A 79 5.98 -1.69 7.21
N ALA A 80 6.79 -0.77 6.66
CA ALA A 80 7.09 0.50 7.32
C ALA A 80 5.87 1.42 7.38
N VAL A 81 5.07 1.48 6.31
CA VAL A 81 3.83 2.27 6.27
C VAL A 81 2.79 1.72 7.25
N ILE A 82 2.63 0.39 7.30
CA ILE A 82 1.69 -0.25 8.24
C ILE A 82 2.09 0.02 9.69
N ARG A 83 3.39 -0.09 10.02
CA ARG A 83 3.88 0.25 11.37
C ARG A 83 3.64 1.70 11.75
N LEU A 84 3.73 2.61 10.78
CA LEU A 84 3.46 4.03 11.00
C LEU A 84 1.98 4.28 11.36
N ILE A 85 1.06 3.64 10.66
CA ILE A 85 -0.37 3.92 10.76
C ILE A 85 -1.06 3.07 11.84
N ASP A 86 -0.77 1.77 11.86
CA ASP A 86 -1.45 0.76 12.67
C ASP A 86 -0.63 0.28 13.87
N GLY A 87 0.65 0.65 13.90
CA GLY A 87 1.56 0.18 14.94
C GLY A 87 2.20 -1.18 14.62
N PRO A 88 2.62 -1.92 15.64
CA PRO A 88 3.44 -3.12 15.49
C PRO A 88 2.81 -4.22 14.65
N LEU A 89 3.61 -4.85 13.79
CA LEU A 89 3.22 -6.03 13.00
C LEU A 89 3.25 -7.30 13.87
N ALA A 90 2.46 -7.33 14.94
CA ALA A 90 2.45 -8.47 15.86
C ALA A 90 1.03 -8.99 16.09
N PRO A 91 0.79 -10.31 15.98
CA PRO A 91 -0.52 -10.90 16.27
C PRO A 91 -0.92 -10.76 17.75
N ILE A 92 0.07 -10.86 18.64
CA ILE A 92 -0.07 -10.68 20.09
C ILE A 92 1.07 -9.81 20.63
N ARG A 93 0.83 -9.08 21.73
CA ARG A 93 1.76 -8.05 22.21
C ARG A 93 3.10 -8.60 22.71
N CYS A 94 3.11 -9.80 23.29
CA CYS A 94 4.33 -10.41 23.83
C CYS A 94 5.34 -10.87 22.75
N VAL A 95 4.98 -10.83 21.46
CA VAL A 95 5.91 -11.08 20.35
C VAL A 95 6.23 -9.82 19.56
N SER A 96 5.76 -8.64 20.00
CA SER A 96 6.04 -7.39 19.32
C SER A 96 7.49 -6.96 19.53
N GLN A 97 8.13 -6.45 18.46
CA GLN A 97 9.48 -5.86 18.53
C GLN A 97 9.49 -4.43 19.06
N THR A 98 8.45 -3.65 18.71
CA THR A 98 8.42 -2.22 18.99
C THR A 98 7.38 -1.81 20.03
N GLY A 99 6.47 -2.72 20.38
CA GLY A 99 5.40 -2.49 21.36
C GLY A 99 5.20 -3.74 22.21
N TYR A 100 6.30 -4.33 22.72
CA TYR A 100 6.24 -5.47 23.62
C TYR A 100 5.45 -5.12 24.89
N VAL A 101 4.54 -6.01 25.25
CA VAL A 101 3.85 -5.98 26.54
C VAL A 101 3.84 -7.42 27.06
N ARG A 102 4.30 -7.60 28.29
CA ARG A 102 4.29 -8.92 28.94
C ARG A 102 2.87 -9.48 28.97
N CYS A 103 2.73 -10.77 28.65
CA CYS A 103 1.43 -11.44 28.74
C CYS A 103 1.11 -11.82 30.20
N SER A 104 -0.16 -12.21 30.43
CA SER A 104 -0.61 -12.77 31.70
C SER A 104 -0.27 -14.25 31.85
N CYS A 105 0.48 -14.83 30.92
CA CYS A 105 0.87 -16.25 30.99
C CYS A 105 1.77 -16.52 32.20
N PRO A 106 1.56 -17.63 32.91
CA PRO A 106 2.39 -18.00 34.09
C PRO A 106 3.86 -18.22 33.69
N ASP A 107 4.09 -18.79 32.51
CA ASP A 107 5.43 -19.01 31.95
C ASP A 107 5.48 -18.50 30.49
N GLU A 108 6.13 -17.36 30.30
CA GLU A 108 6.31 -16.75 28.97
C GLU A 108 7.45 -17.42 28.18
N VAL A 109 8.45 -17.95 28.90
CA VAL A 109 9.66 -18.53 28.28
C VAL A 109 9.34 -19.84 27.56
N HIS A 110 8.53 -20.71 28.18
CA HIS A 110 8.16 -22.01 27.63
C HIS A 110 6.78 -21.99 26.95
N CYS A 111 6.24 -20.80 26.64
CA CYS A 111 4.92 -20.67 26.03
C CYS A 111 4.96 -21.05 24.53
N GLY A 112 4.42 -22.24 24.20
CA GLY A 112 4.32 -22.72 22.81
C GLY A 112 3.52 -21.79 21.89
N LEU A 113 2.46 -21.12 22.42
CA LEU A 113 1.70 -20.13 21.66
C LEU A 113 2.58 -18.94 21.29
N ARG A 114 3.42 -18.46 22.21
CA ARG A 114 4.37 -17.37 21.94
C ARG A 114 5.36 -17.76 20.85
N MET A 115 5.90 -18.97 20.87
CA MET A 115 6.82 -19.48 19.84
C MET A 115 6.15 -19.46 18.46
N LEU A 116 4.95 -20.01 18.34
CA LEU A 116 4.18 -20.01 17.09
C LEU A 116 3.89 -18.57 16.60
N MET A 117 3.43 -17.70 17.50
CA MET A 117 3.08 -16.32 17.13
C MET A 117 4.32 -15.48 16.79
N LEU A 118 5.49 -15.83 17.31
CA LEU A 118 6.77 -15.23 16.92
C LEU A 118 7.10 -15.57 15.46
N ASP A 119 6.93 -16.80 15.04
CA ASP A 119 7.15 -17.24 13.66
C ASP A 119 6.16 -16.56 12.70
N VAL A 120 4.88 -16.52 13.07
CA VAL A 120 3.85 -15.80 12.30
C VAL A 120 4.21 -14.32 12.16
N ARG A 121 4.61 -13.65 13.24
CA ARG A 121 5.06 -12.25 13.20
C ARG A 121 6.25 -12.07 12.26
N ASN A 122 7.26 -12.95 12.35
CA ASN A 122 8.45 -12.90 11.51
C ASN A 122 8.12 -13.09 10.03
N ALA A 123 7.25 -14.04 9.71
CA ALA A 123 6.80 -14.29 8.33
C ALA A 123 6.06 -13.08 7.75
N ILE A 124 5.12 -12.50 8.50
CA ILE A 124 4.38 -11.30 8.09
C ILE A 124 5.33 -10.12 7.88
N ALA A 125 6.23 -9.86 8.84
CA ALA A 125 7.18 -8.76 8.75
C ALA A 125 8.10 -8.93 7.54
N LYS A 126 8.69 -10.11 7.35
CA LYS A 126 9.56 -10.43 6.22
C LYS A 126 8.86 -10.20 4.88
N LEU A 127 7.58 -10.62 4.76
CA LEU A 127 6.81 -10.44 3.54
C LEU A 127 6.54 -8.95 3.27
N LEU A 128 6.00 -8.23 4.26
CA LEU A 128 5.62 -6.82 4.08
C LEU A 128 6.83 -5.88 3.91
N ASP A 129 7.98 -6.21 4.50
CA ASP A 129 9.21 -5.43 4.36
C ASP A 129 9.94 -5.72 3.04
N ARG A 130 9.62 -6.85 2.38
CA ARG A 130 10.15 -7.19 1.06
C ARG A 130 9.50 -6.36 -0.05
N TYR A 131 8.18 -6.14 0.03
CA TYR A 131 7.46 -5.41 -1.01
C TYR A 131 7.63 -3.91 -0.88
N THR A 132 8.04 -3.28 -1.98
CA THR A 132 8.09 -1.83 -2.14
C THR A 132 6.86 -1.30 -2.87
N LEU A 133 6.63 0.01 -2.78
CA LEU A 133 5.58 0.66 -3.55
C LEU A 133 5.81 0.49 -5.07
N ALA A 134 7.08 0.51 -5.52
CA ALA A 134 7.42 0.29 -6.92
C ALA A 134 6.94 -1.07 -7.43
N ASP A 135 7.15 -2.15 -6.64
CA ASP A 135 6.73 -3.50 -7.00
C ASP A 135 5.22 -3.59 -7.20
N ILE A 136 4.45 -2.99 -6.29
CA ILE A 136 2.98 -3.08 -6.33
C ILE A 136 2.41 -2.19 -7.43
N VAL A 137 2.96 -1.00 -7.65
CA VAL A 137 2.56 -0.12 -8.76
C VAL A 137 2.83 -0.80 -10.09
N GLU A 138 4.01 -1.40 -10.28
CA GLU A 138 4.33 -2.14 -11.50
C GLU A 138 3.37 -3.30 -11.76
N ILE A 139 3.11 -4.13 -10.74
CA ILE A 139 2.16 -5.25 -10.84
C ILE A 139 0.77 -4.74 -11.19
N THR A 140 0.33 -3.64 -10.56
CA THR A 140 -0.99 -3.06 -10.80
C THR A 140 -1.11 -2.52 -12.23
N LEU A 141 -0.12 -1.77 -12.71
CA LEU A 141 -0.10 -1.23 -14.07
C LEU A 141 -0.05 -2.35 -15.13
N ARG A 142 0.76 -3.40 -14.89
CA ARG A 142 0.83 -4.59 -15.76
C ARG A 142 -0.53 -5.27 -15.87
N LYS A 143 -1.24 -5.42 -14.75
CA LYS A 143 -2.59 -6.00 -14.70
C LYS A 143 -3.62 -5.14 -15.42
N LEU A 144 -3.63 -3.81 -15.19
CA LEU A 144 -4.52 -2.88 -15.88
C LEU A 144 -4.33 -2.93 -17.41
N ARG A 145 -3.08 -2.98 -17.88
CA ARG A 145 -2.76 -3.12 -19.31
C ARG A 145 -3.29 -4.41 -19.90
N ARG A 146 -3.02 -5.55 -19.22
CA ARG A 146 -3.49 -6.87 -19.66
C ARG A 146 -5.01 -6.91 -19.79
N ASP A 147 -5.71 -6.37 -18.80
CA ASP A 147 -7.18 -6.39 -18.72
C ASP A 147 -7.81 -5.24 -19.53
N LYS A 148 -7.01 -4.42 -20.24
CA LYS A 148 -7.42 -3.24 -21.04
C LYS A 148 -8.28 -2.26 -20.26
N VAL A 149 -8.02 -2.13 -18.96
CA VAL A 149 -8.72 -1.20 -18.06
C VAL A 149 -8.00 0.13 -18.07
N THR A 150 -8.72 1.20 -18.40
CA THR A 150 -8.19 2.56 -18.32
C THR A 150 -8.04 2.99 -16.88
N SER A 151 -6.86 3.52 -16.50
CA SER A 151 -6.68 4.07 -15.15
C SER A 151 -7.65 5.25 -14.92
N PRO A 152 -8.31 5.32 -13.75
CA PRO A 152 -9.24 6.40 -13.45
C PRO A 152 -8.61 7.80 -13.48
N PHE A 153 -7.28 7.90 -13.45
CA PHE A 153 -6.55 9.17 -13.55
C PHE A 153 -6.25 9.62 -14.99
N LEU A 154 -6.45 8.75 -15.98
CA LEU A 154 -6.19 9.08 -17.40
C LEU A 154 -7.22 9.99 -18.03
N SER A 155 -8.42 10.13 -17.45
CA SER A 155 -9.46 11.03 -17.98
C SER A 155 -9.08 12.52 -17.96
N ARG A 156 -8.07 12.91 -17.17
CA ARG A 156 -7.58 14.29 -17.06
C ARG A 156 -6.50 14.66 -18.07
N SER A 157 -5.83 13.72 -18.64
CA SER A 157 -4.72 13.99 -19.57
C SER A 157 -5.18 13.80 -21.01
N THR A 158 -5.79 14.83 -21.59
CA THR A 158 -6.08 14.89 -23.03
C THR A 158 -4.81 14.78 -23.88
N LYS A 159 -3.63 14.93 -23.29
CA LYS A 159 -2.32 14.77 -23.94
C LYS A 159 -1.68 13.38 -23.77
N LEU A 160 -2.19 12.54 -22.87
CA LEU A 160 -1.65 11.19 -22.60
C LEU A 160 -2.50 10.04 -23.17
N ARG A 161 -3.30 10.32 -24.20
CA ARG A 161 -3.98 9.27 -24.99
C ARG A 161 -3.02 8.38 -25.80
N ALA A 162 -1.74 8.75 -25.84
CA ALA A 162 -0.72 8.00 -26.53
C ALA A 162 0.29 7.49 -25.49
N VAL A 163 0.29 6.17 -25.34
CA VAL A 163 1.42 5.39 -24.79
C VAL A 163 1.57 5.41 -23.28
N LEU A 164 0.98 4.38 -22.64
CA LEU A 164 1.58 3.84 -21.41
C LEU A 164 3.06 3.55 -21.73
N PRO A 165 4.02 4.10 -20.97
CA PRO A 165 5.44 3.89 -21.27
C PRO A 165 5.75 2.39 -21.32
N PRO A 166 6.70 1.95 -22.18
CA PRO A 166 7.11 0.57 -22.23
C PRO A 166 7.60 0.13 -20.86
N VAL A 167 7.25 -1.10 -20.46
CA VAL A 167 7.76 -1.70 -19.23
C VAL A 167 9.28 -1.70 -19.33
N ILE A 168 9.97 -0.95 -18.48
CA ILE A 168 11.40 -1.14 -18.27
C ILE A 168 11.53 -2.50 -17.62
N ASN A 169 11.96 -3.47 -18.43
CA ASN A 169 12.22 -4.85 -17.99
C ASN A 169 13.40 -4.81 -17.03
N ARG A 170 13.14 -4.58 -15.73
CA ARG A 170 14.15 -4.83 -14.70
C ARG A 170 14.29 -6.34 -14.62
N GLN A 171 15.47 -6.81 -14.99
CA GLN A 171 15.87 -8.21 -15.00
C GLN A 171 15.43 -8.93 -13.72
N GLU A 172 14.89 -10.11 -13.92
CA GLU A 172 14.40 -11.05 -12.91
C GLU A 172 15.51 -11.47 -11.95
N ASN A 173 15.69 -10.70 -10.87
CA ASN A 173 16.45 -11.16 -9.72
C ASN A 173 15.53 -11.12 -8.48
N GLY A 174 14.88 -12.27 -8.22
CA GLY A 174 14.24 -12.55 -6.95
C GLY A 174 12.83 -11.99 -6.72
N GLN A 175 12.02 -11.76 -7.76
CA GLN A 175 10.64 -11.31 -7.61
C GLN A 175 9.73 -12.43 -7.05
N PRO A 176 8.86 -12.12 -6.07
CA PRO A 176 7.87 -13.06 -5.58
C PRO A 176 6.81 -13.33 -6.65
N LYS A 177 6.59 -14.60 -6.98
CA LYS A 177 5.44 -15.01 -7.80
C LYS A 177 4.18 -14.79 -6.97
N PHE A 178 3.33 -13.86 -7.40
CA PHE A 178 1.97 -13.75 -6.88
C PHE A 178 1.15 -14.91 -7.42
N ASN A 179 0.64 -15.77 -6.54
CA ASN A 179 -0.38 -16.74 -6.91
C ASN A 179 -1.63 -15.96 -7.35
N SER A 180 -2.04 -16.18 -8.60
CA SER A 180 -3.29 -15.66 -9.13
C SER A 180 -4.43 -16.24 -8.30
N VAL A 181 -5.09 -15.39 -7.50
CA VAL A 181 -6.38 -15.75 -6.88
C VAL A 181 -7.36 -15.95 -8.01
N GLY A 182 -7.77 -17.21 -8.23
CA GLY A 182 -8.69 -17.61 -9.27
C GLY A 182 -10.01 -16.83 -9.15
N SER A 183 -10.48 -16.32 -10.28
CA SER A 183 -11.79 -15.73 -10.41
C SER A 183 -12.83 -16.83 -10.24
N THR A 184 -13.43 -16.96 -9.06
CA THR A 184 -14.65 -17.76 -8.87
C THR A 184 -15.81 -17.04 -9.53
N SER A 185 -16.12 -17.43 -10.76
CA SER A 185 -17.37 -17.07 -11.41
C SER A 185 -18.54 -17.69 -10.63
N ARG A 186 -19.25 -16.88 -9.86
CA ARG A 186 -20.55 -17.27 -9.29
C ARG A 186 -21.54 -17.47 -10.44
N LYS A 187 -21.75 -18.71 -10.87
CA LYS A 187 -22.93 -19.10 -11.65
C LYS A 187 -24.18 -18.84 -10.80
N ARG A 188 -24.96 -17.84 -11.18
CA ARG A 188 -26.36 -17.70 -10.71
C ARG A 188 -27.14 -18.90 -11.23
N ARG A 189 -27.65 -19.76 -10.33
CA ARG A 189 -28.69 -20.71 -10.67
C ARG A 189 -30.04 -19.93 -10.66
N LYS A 190 -30.79 -20.16 -11.73
CA LYS A 190 -32.19 -19.78 -11.84
C LYS A 190 -33.02 -20.59 -10.85
#